data_7354619d6fe21f0f244c0461de3f4ef4
#
_entry.id   7354619d6fe21f0f244c0461de3f4ef4
#
_cell.length_a   1.000
_cell.length_b   1.000
_cell.length_c   1.000
_cell.angle_alpha   90.00
_cell.angle_beta   90.00
_cell.angle_gamma   90.00
#
_symmetry.space_group_name_H-M   'P 1'
#
loop_
_entity.id
_entity.type
_entity.pdbx_description
1 polymer ?
#
loop_
_entity_poly.entity_id
_entity_poly.type
_entity_poly.pdbx_seq_one_letter_code
_entity_poly.pdbx_strand_id
1 'polypeptide(L)'
;MTQYYYLVASLPLLLFGDPPPFGSRAWLDACREQVAESDHALLARISFAALTPRPGDHELWRAYASWETALRDELAVQRAQKLGLGPDPFLREAPFYVGLAAVAKEALNAGTPKAVEMALDRRRWSRLEELETGTQFGLGRLIAYRLKLLLLERNYRFRPEAGIGAFTEEYARVMENAAAWTRAAAPPSAME
;
A
#
# COMPACT_ATOMS: atom_id res chain seq x y z
N MET A 1 5.82 -17.44 22.53
CA MET A 1 5.92 -16.71 21.23
C MET A 1 6.86 -17.49 20.35
N THR A 2 6.41 -17.88 19.17
CA THR A 2 7.25 -18.57 18.17
C THR A 2 8.26 -17.57 17.61
N GLN A 3 9.53 -17.98 17.52
CA GLN A 3 10.61 -17.14 17.01
C GLN A 3 11.10 -17.70 15.67
N TYR A 4 11.28 -16.82 14.71
CA TYR A 4 11.59 -17.14 13.30
C TYR A 4 13.02 -16.70 12.94
N TYR A 5 14.02 -17.09 13.75
CA TYR A 5 15.41 -16.62 13.63
C TYR A 5 15.99 -16.76 12.23
N TYR A 6 15.91 -17.97 11.66
CA TYR A 6 16.50 -18.26 10.35
C TYR A 6 15.82 -17.47 9.24
N LEU A 7 14.49 -17.43 9.25
CA LEU A 7 13.73 -16.68 8.26
C LEU A 7 14.07 -15.19 8.35
N VAL A 8 14.00 -14.60 9.55
CA VAL A 8 14.27 -13.17 9.74
C VAL A 8 15.72 -12.83 9.37
N ALA A 9 16.69 -13.68 9.71
CA ALA A 9 18.11 -13.47 9.39
C ALA A 9 18.40 -13.54 7.88
N SER A 10 17.57 -14.29 7.12
CA SER A 10 17.70 -14.40 5.66
C SER A 10 17.02 -13.29 4.87
N LEU A 11 16.20 -12.44 5.53
CA LEU A 11 15.49 -11.37 4.84
C LEU A 11 16.45 -10.25 4.39
N PRO A 12 16.41 -9.85 3.11
CA PRO A 12 17.15 -8.69 2.66
C PRO A 12 16.68 -7.41 3.35
N LEU A 13 17.59 -6.49 3.56
CA LEU A 13 17.27 -5.18 4.11
C LEU A 13 16.35 -4.41 3.15
N LEU A 14 15.28 -3.86 3.68
CA LEU A 14 14.39 -2.97 2.93
C LEU A 14 14.72 -1.52 3.26
N LEU A 15 14.92 -0.70 2.24
CA LEU A 15 15.14 0.75 2.35
C LEU A 15 13.99 1.49 1.67
N PHE A 16 13.53 2.56 2.31
CA PHE A 16 12.45 3.38 1.75
C PHE A 16 12.88 4.06 0.46
N GLY A 17 12.13 3.84 -0.61
CA GLY A 17 12.41 4.40 -1.93
C GLY A 17 13.14 3.47 -2.88
N ASP A 18 13.72 2.39 -2.37
CA ASP A 18 14.35 1.36 -3.21
C ASP A 18 13.31 0.45 -3.88
N PRO A 19 13.66 -0.19 -4.99
CA PRO A 19 12.83 -1.24 -5.56
C PRO A 19 12.68 -2.41 -4.57
N PRO A 20 11.50 -3.06 -4.53
CA PRO A 20 11.35 -4.26 -3.71
C PRO A 20 12.29 -5.35 -4.22
N PRO A 21 13.01 -6.08 -3.34
CA PRO A 21 13.94 -7.14 -3.75
C PRO A 21 13.24 -8.34 -4.38
N PHE A 22 11.96 -8.52 -4.07
CA PHE A 22 11.06 -9.53 -4.62
C PHE A 22 9.60 -9.12 -4.40
N GLY A 23 8.69 -9.78 -5.09
CA GLY A 23 7.25 -9.55 -4.92
C GLY A 23 6.74 -10.06 -3.56
N SER A 24 5.82 -9.31 -2.97
CA SER A 24 5.22 -9.63 -1.67
C SER A 24 4.47 -10.97 -1.67
N ARG A 25 3.97 -11.41 -2.83
CA ARG A 25 3.33 -12.72 -2.98
C ARG A 25 4.39 -13.84 -2.95
N ALA A 26 5.47 -13.70 -3.73
CA ALA A 26 6.56 -14.68 -3.73
C ALA A 26 7.20 -14.83 -2.34
N TRP A 27 7.36 -13.72 -1.61
CA TRP A 27 7.80 -13.76 -0.22
C TRP A 27 6.84 -14.56 0.68
N LEU A 28 5.54 -14.32 0.54
CA LEU A 28 4.53 -15.01 1.34
C LEU A 28 4.52 -16.53 1.04
N ASP A 29 4.67 -16.89 -0.23
CA ASP A 29 4.76 -18.30 -0.63
C ASP A 29 6.03 -18.97 -0.04
N ALA A 30 7.16 -18.27 -0.03
CA ALA A 30 8.40 -18.74 0.59
C ALA A 30 8.31 -18.88 2.13
N CYS A 31 7.46 -18.08 2.79
CA CYS A 31 7.22 -18.20 4.23
C CYS A 31 6.41 -19.44 4.61
N ARG A 32 5.67 -20.05 3.69
CA ARG A 32 4.67 -21.09 3.99
C ARG A 32 5.22 -22.27 4.78
N GLU A 33 6.42 -22.72 4.46
CA GLU A 33 7.05 -23.89 5.09
C GLU A 33 7.83 -23.54 6.38
N GLN A 34 8.05 -22.24 6.63
CA GLN A 34 8.89 -21.77 7.71
C GLN A 34 8.12 -21.09 8.85
N VAL A 35 6.84 -20.80 8.62
CA VAL A 35 5.98 -20.07 9.55
C VAL A 35 4.79 -20.93 9.94
N ALA A 36 4.35 -20.86 11.21
CA ALA A 36 3.16 -21.55 11.67
C ALA A 36 1.94 -21.16 10.80
N GLU A 37 1.04 -22.13 10.55
CA GLU A 37 -0.11 -21.93 9.66
C GLU A 37 -0.98 -20.74 10.06
N SER A 38 -1.25 -20.55 11.36
CA SER A 38 -1.99 -19.40 11.90
C SER A 38 -1.31 -18.07 11.60
N ASP A 39 0.02 -18.02 11.73
CA ASP A 39 0.82 -16.82 11.50
C ASP A 39 0.92 -16.52 10.00
N HIS A 40 1.09 -17.56 9.18
CA HIS A 40 1.03 -17.43 7.72
C HIS A 40 -0.34 -16.90 7.25
N ALA A 41 -1.45 -17.41 7.80
CA ALA A 41 -2.78 -16.94 7.49
C ALA A 41 -2.98 -15.46 7.88
N LEU A 42 -2.39 -15.01 8.99
CA LEU A 42 -2.37 -13.60 9.36
C LEU A 42 -1.57 -12.77 8.34
N LEU A 43 -0.34 -13.19 8.00
CA LEU A 43 0.50 -12.49 7.01
C LEU A 43 -0.18 -12.39 5.64
N ALA A 44 -0.91 -13.41 5.22
CA ALA A 44 -1.62 -13.46 3.94
C ALA A 44 -2.75 -12.43 3.85
N ARG A 45 -3.48 -12.17 4.94
CA ARG A 45 -4.61 -11.23 4.95
C ARG A 45 -4.23 -9.78 5.26
N ILE A 46 -3.00 -9.53 5.72
CA ILE A 46 -2.52 -8.17 5.96
C ILE A 46 -2.44 -7.41 4.64
N SER A 47 -3.17 -6.30 4.54
CA SER A 47 -3.14 -5.40 3.40
C SER A 47 -3.52 -3.98 3.81
N PHE A 48 -3.16 -2.99 2.98
CA PHE A 48 -3.62 -1.61 3.17
C PHE A 48 -5.08 -1.40 2.78
N ALA A 49 -5.68 -2.31 2.01
CA ALA A 49 -7.07 -2.19 1.60
C ALA A 49 -8.05 -2.53 2.74
N ALA A 50 -7.70 -3.51 3.56
CA ALA A 50 -8.54 -4.00 4.65
C ALA A 50 -7.80 -3.88 5.99
N LEU A 51 -8.07 -2.80 6.72
CA LEU A 51 -7.52 -2.55 8.07
C LEU A 51 -8.46 -3.11 9.14
N THR A 52 -8.76 -4.39 9.06
CA THR A 52 -9.70 -5.05 9.98
C THR A 52 -8.99 -6.13 10.81
N PRO A 53 -8.25 -5.74 11.87
CA PRO A 53 -7.66 -6.70 12.77
C PRO A 53 -8.75 -7.49 13.49
N ARG A 54 -8.49 -8.79 13.73
CA ARG A 54 -9.39 -9.69 14.46
C ARG A 54 -8.99 -9.78 15.93
N PRO A 55 -9.91 -10.12 16.82
CA PRO A 55 -9.53 -10.52 18.17
C PRO A 55 -8.49 -11.63 18.13
N GLY A 56 -7.40 -11.49 18.88
CA GLY A 56 -6.30 -12.46 18.90
C GLY A 56 -5.18 -12.21 17.87
N ASP A 57 -5.34 -11.27 16.94
CA ASP A 57 -4.24 -10.87 16.05
C ASP A 57 -3.07 -10.27 16.83
N HIS A 58 -1.90 -10.39 16.23
CA HIS A 58 -0.66 -9.86 16.79
C HIS A 58 -0.77 -8.36 17.10
N GLU A 59 -0.23 -7.95 18.23
CA GLU A 59 -0.27 -6.58 18.75
C GLU A 59 0.22 -5.55 17.73
N LEU A 60 1.36 -5.81 17.05
CA LEU A 60 1.90 -4.90 16.04
C LEU A 60 0.89 -4.62 14.92
N TRP A 61 0.19 -5.65 14.41
CA TRP A 61 -0.84 -5.46 13.39
C TRP A 61 -2.00 -4.61 13.89
N ARG A 62 -2.48 -4.87 15.10
CA ARG A 62 -3.56 -4.08 15.72
C ARG A 62 -3.16 -2.63 15.92
N ALA A 63 -1.95 -2.39 16.43
CA ALA A 63 -1.42 -1.04 16.66
C ALA A 63 -1.24 -0.27 15.35
N TYR A 64 -0.71 -0.95 14.31
CA TYR A 64 -0.56 -0.33 12.98
C TYR A 64 -1.91 -0.01 12.35
N ALA A 65 -2.85 -0.96 12.35
CA ALA A 65 -4.17 -0.77 11.75
C ALA A 65 -4.95 0.37 12.42
N SER A 66 -4.89 0.46 13.74
CA SER A 66 -5.50 1.55 14.52
C SER A 66 -4.90 2.90 14.14
N TRP A 67 -3.57 3.00 14.08
CA TRP A 67 -2.86 4.22 13.70
C TRP A 67 -3.15 4.62 12.24
N GLU A 68 -3.13 3.69 11.32
CA GLU A 68 -3.44 3.96 9.90
C GLU A 68 -4.90 4.40 9.71
N THR A 69 -5.84 3.85 10.50
CA THR A 69 -7.23 4.30 10.49
C THR A 69 -7.33 5.75 10.95
N ALA A 70 -6.67 6.10 12.05
CA ALA A 70 -6.63 7.48 12.55
C ALA A 70 -6.00 8.44 11.52
N LEU A 71 -4.92 8.04 10.85
CA LEU A 71 -4.33 8.84 9.76
C LEU A 71 -5.31 9.08 8.62
N ARG A 72 -6.10 8.08 8.23
CA ARG A 72 -7.13 8.21 7.20
C ARG A 72 -8.28 9.11 7.63
N ASP A 73 -8.66 9.05 8.89
CA ASP A 73 -9.69 9.93 9.44
C ASP A 73 -9.22 11.38 9.43
N GLU A 74 -7.97 11.66 9.83
CA GLU A 74 -7.39 13.00 9.73
C GLU A 74 -7.31 13.50 8.26
N LEU A 75 -6.95 12.65 7.33
CA LEU A 75 -6.98 12.99 5.91
C LEU A 75 -8.40 13.29 5.41
N ALA A 76 -9.40 12.54 5.88
CA ALA A 76 -10.80 12.79 5.55
C ALA A 76 -11.27 14.15 6.09
N VAL A 77 -10.93 14.47 7.35
CA VAL A 77 -11.21 15.79 7.95
C VAL A 77 -10.61 16.91 7.11
N GLN A 78 -9.32 16.85 6.79
CA GLN A 78 -8.64 17.88 6.02
C GLN A 78 -9.22 18.06 4.60
N ARG A 79 -9.60 16.95 3.95
CA ARG A 79 -10.23 16.97 2.62
C ARG A 79 -11.64 17.54 2.67
N ALA A 80 -12.45 17.12 3.66
CA ALA A 80 -13.80 17.64 3.87
C ALA A 80 -13.78 19.16 4.10
N GLN A 81 -12.87 19.64 4.94
CA GLN A 81 -12.68 21.08 5.17
C GLN A 81 -12.37 21.86 3.89
N LYS A 82 -11.47 21.33 3.04
CA LYS A 82 -11.15 21.95 1.73
C LYS A 82 -12.36 22.00 0.78
N LEU A 83 -13.30 21.07 0.92
CA LEU A 83 -14.50 20.99 0.09
C LEU A 83 -15.71 21.70 0.72
N GLY A 84 -15.58 22.27 1.93
CA GLY A 84 -16.68 22.87 2.67
C GLY A 84 -17.73 21.86 3.15
N LEU A 85 -17.34 20.59 3.35
CA LEU A 85 -18.20 19.49 3.78
C LEU A 85 -17.98 19.14 5.25
N GLY A 86 -19.00 18.61 5.91
CA GLY A 86 -18.85 17.99 7.24
C GLY A 86 -18.04 16.69 7.14
N PRO A 87 -17.07 16.42 8.05
CA PRO A 87 -16.25 15.23 8.00
C PRO A 87 -16.95 13.96 8.50
N ASP A 88 -17.96 14.07 9.35
CA ASP A 88 -18.54 12.98 10.14
C ASP A 88 -18.89 11.70 9.35
N PRO A 89 -19.48 11.77 8.12
CA PRO A 89 -19.81 10.56 7.38
C PRO A 89 -18.60 9.74 6.93
N PHE A 90 -17.40 10.29 7.01
CA PHE A 90 -16.17 9.69 6.50
C PHE A 90 -15.25 9.15 7.61
N LEU A 91 -15.60 9.37 8.89
CA LEU A 91 -14.80 8.95 10.05
C LEU A 91 -15.11 7.51 10.45
N ARG A 92 -14.09 6.84 10.99
CA ARG A 92 -14.13 5.43 11.43
C ARG A 92 -13.97 5.24 12.94
N GLU A 93 -14.11 6.31 13.72
CA GLU A 93 -13.96 6.28 15.18
C GLU A 93 -12.60 5.74 15.65
N ALA A 94 -11.53 6.14 14.97
CA ALA A 94 -10.19 5.75 15.37
C ALA A 94 -9.75 6.45 16.67
N PRO A 95 -8.84 5.84 17.46
CA PRO A 95 -8.24 6.49 18.61
C PRO A 95 -7.48 7.76 18.23
N PHE A 96 -7.44 8.73 19.11
CA PHE A 96 -6.67 9.94 18.91
C PHE A 96 -5.16 9.67 19.01
N TYR A 97 -4.42 10.15 18.02
CA TYR A 97 -2.95 10.14 18.01
C TYR A 97 -2.41 11.55 17.88
N VAL A 98 -1.56 11.94 18.84
CA VAL A 98 -0.95 13.27 18.85
C VAL A 98 -0.13 13.50 17.58
N GLY A 99 -0.34 14.66 16.93
CA GLY A 99 0.43 15.07 15.76
C GLY A 99 -0.05 14.55 14.40
N LEU A 100 -1.01 13.62 14.32
CA LEU A 100 -1.50 13.11 13.04
C LEU A 100 -2.19 14.18 12.19
N ALA A 101 -2.91 15.11 12.80
CA ALA A 101 -3.53 16.23 12.09
C ALA A 101 -2.48 17.10 11.36
N ALA A 102 -1.34 17.36 12.03
CA ALA A 102 -0.22 18.08 11.42
C ALA A 102 0.40 17.31 10.26
N VAL A 103 0.61 16.00 10.42
CA VAL A 103 1.10 15.09 9.38
C VAL A 103 0.17 15.09 8.17
N ALA A 104 -1.13 14.95 8.37
CA ALA A 104 -2.12 14.96 7.29
C ALA A 104 -2.12 16.29 6.53
N LYS A 105 -2.08 17.40 7.26
CA LYS A 105 -2.02 18.76 6.68
C LYS A 105 -0.74 18.97 5.88
N GLU A 106 0.42 18.60 6.43
CA GLU A 106 1.71 18.71 5.75
C GLU A 106 1.74 17.88 4.46
N ALA A 107 1.34 16.62 4.53
CA ALA A 107 1.28 15.74 3.38
C ALA A 107 0.38 16.32 2.27
N LEU A 108 -0.82 16.78 2.59
CA LEU A 108 -1.76 17.35 1.62
C LEU A 108 -1.29 18.66 0.98
N ASN A 109 -0.27 19.29 1.53
CA ASN A 109 0.35 20.49 0.97
C ASN A 109 1.58 20.20 0.09
N ALA A 110 1.93 18.95 -0.15
CA ALA A 110 3.10 18.56 -0.95
C ALA A 110 2.98 18.86 -2.46
N GLY A 111 1.92 19.50 -2.90
CA GLY A 111 1.73 20.07 -4.24
C GLY A 111 1.18 19.10 -5.26
N THR A 112 1.78 17.94 -5.48
CA THR A 112 1.30 16.93 -6.45
C THR A 112 0.74 15.68 -5.75
N PRO A 113 -0.26 15.00 -6.36
CA PRO A 113 -0.79 13.76 -5.78
C PRO A 113 0.29 12.72 -5.47
N LYS A 114 1.29 12.59 -6.34
CA LYS A 114 2.44 11.69 -6.12
C LYS A 114 3.25 12.10 -4.89
N ALA A 115 3.55 13.39 -4.74
CA ALA A 115 4.29 13.90 -3.59
C ALA A 115 3.51 13.70 -2.27
N VAL A 116 2.19 13.87 -2.30
CA VAL A 116 1.30 13.59 -1.17
C VAL A 116 1.42 12.12 -0.74
N GLU A 117 1.26 11.18 -1.68
CA GLU A 117 1.36 9.74 -1.37
C GLU A 117 2.76 9.36 -0.87
N MET A 118 3.82 9.91 -1.46
CA MET A 118 5.20 9.68 -1.00
C MET A 118 5.43 10.19 0.42
N ALA A 119 4.89 11.36 0.78
CA ALA A 119 4.97 11.90 2.13
C ALA A 119 4.23 11.01 3.14
N LEU A 120 3.02 10.57 2.79
CA LEU A 120 2.24 9.64 3.61
C LEU A 120 2.94 8.28 3.78
N ASP A 121 3.53 7.74 2.71
CA ASP A 121 4.23 6.47 2.75
C ASP A 121 5.51 6.53 3.59
N ARG A 122 6.20 7.66 3.58
CA ARG A 122 7.33 7.89 4.48
C ARG A 122 6.89 7.87 5.95
N ARG A 123 5.74 8.45 6.27
CA ARG A 123 5.18 8.40 7.64
C ARG A 123 4.74 7.00 8.04
N ARG A 124 4.13 6.24 7.12
CA ARG A 124 3.80 4.82 7.32
C ARG A 124 5.05 3.98 7.59
N TRP A 125 6.10 4.23 6.83
CA TRP A 125 7.39 3.57 7.01
C TRP A 125 8.00 3.85 8.38
N SER A 126 8.09 5.13 8.77
CA SER A 126 8.60 5.52 10.10
C SER A 126 7.76 4.89 11.22
N ARG A 127 6.43 4.83 11.06
CA ARG A 127 5.57 4.17 12.05
C ARG A 127 5.86 2.67 12.17
N LEU A 128 6.16 2.00 11.08
CA LEU A 128 6.56 0.59 11.10
C LEU A 128 7.91 0.41 11.79
N GLU A 129 8.87 1.31 11.60
CA GLU A 129 10.17 1.28 12.29
C GLU A 129 10.00 1.46 13.81
N GLU A 130 9.14 2.38 14.24
CA GLU A 130 8.80 2.54 15.65
C GLU A 130 8.20 1.25 16.25
N LEU A 131 7.25 0.63 15.56
CA LEU A 131 6.59 -0.59 16.00
C LEU A 131 7.48 -1.84 15.96
N GLU A 132 8.48 -1.87 15.07
CA GLU A 132 9.48 -2.95 15.01
C GLU A 132 10.43 -2.95 16.21
N THR A 133 10.60 -1.82 16.88
CA THR A 133 11.52 -1.71 18.01
C THR A 133 11.13 -2.69 19.10
N GLY A 134 12.03 -3.63 19.42
CA GLY A 134 11.79 -4.70 20.37
C GLY A 134 11.22 -6.02 19.80
N THR A 135 10.86 -6.09 18.52
CA THR A 135 10.34 -7.31 17.88
C THR A 135 11.39 -7.99 16.97
N GLN A 136 12.53 -8.41 17.53
CA GLN A 136 13.70 -8.79 16.73
C GLN A 136 13.48 -10.02 15.83
N PHE A 137 12.92 -11.12 16.34
CA PHE A 137 12.85 -12.41 15.63
C PHE A 137 11.47 -13.07 15.66
N GLY A 138 10.46 -12.36 16.10
CA GLY A 138 9.09 -12.86 16.21
C GLY A 138 8.21 -12.52 15.02
N LEU A 139 6.94 -12.92 15.12
CA LEU A 139 5.90 -12.61 14.11
C LEU A 139 5.76 -11.11 13.84
N GLY A 140 5.96 -10.26 14.86
CA GLY A 140 5.93 -8.80 14.69
C GLY A 140 6.91 -8.30 13.64
N ARG A 141 8.14 -8.86 13.60
CA ARG A 141 9.15 -8.55 12.59
C ARG A 141 8.67 -8.90 11.17
N LEU A 142 8.05 -10.07 11.02
CA LEU A 142 7.52 -10.51 9.72
C LEU A 142 6.32 -9.65 9.27
N ILE A 143 5.47 -9.23 10.20
CA ILE A 143 4.35 -8.31 9.92
C ILE A 143 4.87 -6.96 9.43
N ALA A 144 5.82 -6.36 10.13
CA ALA A 144 6.42 -5.10 9.72
C ALA A 144 7.12 -5.22 8.35
N TYR A 145 7.88 -6.31 8.14
CA TYR A 145 8.51 -6.60 6.86
C TYR A 145 7.49 -6.70 5.72
N ARG A 146 6.39 -7.43 5.95
CA ARG A 146 5.28 -7.56 4.99
C ARG A 146 4.71 -6.20 4.60
N LEU A 147 4.41 -5.36 5.58
CA LEU A 147 3.86 -4.02 5.35
C LEU A 147 4.84 -3.11 4.61
N LYS A 148 6.13 -3.13 5.00
CA LYS A 148 7.18 -2.38 4.30
C LYS A 148 7.32 -2.83 2.84
N LEU A 149 7.29 -4.14 2.58
CA LEU A 149 7.36 -4.69 1.23
C LEU A 149 6.18 -4.24 0.37
N LEU A 150 4.96 -4.24 0.91
CA LEU A 150 3.77 -3.71 0.23
C LEU A 150 3.87 -2.21 -0.07
N LEU A 151 4.49 -1.41 0.80
CA LEU A 151 4.76 0.01 0.54
C LEU A 151 5.74 0.18 -0.63
N LEU A 152 6.82 -0.59 -0.65
CA LEU A 152 7.79 -0.55 -1.75
C LEU A 152 7.15 -0.95 -3.08
N GLU A 153 6.37 -2.03 -3.12
CA GLU A 153 5.63 -2.45 -4.32
C GLU A 153 4.70 -1.35 -4.84
N ARG A 154 3.95 -0.72 -3.91
CA ARG A 154 3.06 0.38 -4.27
C ARG A 154 3.83 1.54 -4.89
N ASN A 155 4.92 1.98 -4.26
CA ASN A 155 5.75 3.07 -4.74
C ASN A 155 6.45 2.74 -6.07
N TYR A 156 6.85 1.49 -6.25
CA TYR A 156 7.48 1.03 -7.48
C TYR A 156 6.52 1.09 -8.68
N ARG A 157 5.22 0.81 -8.49
CA ARG A 157 4.21 0.92 -9.56
C ARG A 157 3.98 2.35 -10.05
N PHE A 158 4.24 3.35 -9.23
CA PHE A 158 4.08 4.76 -9.59
C PHE A 158 5.33 5.40 -10.19
N ARG A 159 6.28 4.60 -10.67
CA ARG A 159 7.44 5.13 -11.39
C ARG A 159 7.04 5.63 -12.77
N PRO A 160 7.59 6.79 -13.24
CA PRO A 160 7.26 7.36 -14.55
C PRO A 160 7.47 6.36 -15.70
N GLU A 161 8.55 5.57 -15.65
CA GLU A 161 8.92 4.61 -16.66
C GLU A 161 7.85 3.52 -16.85
N ALA A 162 7.33 2.99 -15.72
CA ALA A 162 6.24 2.01 -15.74
C ALA A 162 4.94 2.61 -16.28
N GLY A 163 4.65 3.88 -15.92
CA GLY A 163 3.48 4.60 -16.40
C GLY A 163 3.53 4.90 -17.91
N ILE A 164 4.68 5.30 -18.41
CA ILE A 164 4.89 5.56 -19.84
C ILE A 164 4.70 4.28 -20.65
N GLY A 165 5.28 3.16 -20.21
CA GLY A 165 5.12 1.86 -20.87
C GLY A 165 3.64 1.44 -20.95
N ALA A 166 2.93 1.43 -19.81
CA ALA A 166 1.52 1.08 -19.75
C ALA A 166 0.64 2.02 -20.58
N PHE A 167 0.93 3.31 -20.57
CA PHE A 167 0.20 4.28 -21.42
C PHE A 167 0.43 4.02 -22.91
N THR A 168 1.66 3.75 -23.31
CA THR A 168 1.99 3.48 -24.72
C THR A 168 1.30 2.22 -25.23
N GLU A 169 1.28 1.14 -24.44
CA GLU A 169 0.58 -0.10 -24.75
C GLU A 169 -0.94 0.11 -24.88
N GLU A 170 -1.53 0.81 -23.90
CA GLU A 170 -2.97 1.09 -23.92
C GLU A 170 -3.36 2.01 -25.07
N TYR A 171 -2.55 3.04 -25.34
CA TYR A 171 -2.76 3.94 -26.47
C TYR A 171 -2.70 3.20 -27.79
N ALA A 172 -1.70 2.32 -27.98
CA ALA A 172 -1.60 1.50 -29.19
C ALA A 172 -2.85 0.61 -29.37
N ARG A 173 -3.35 -0.01 -28.30
CA ARG A 173 -4.56 -0.84 -28.31
C ARG A 173 -5.81 -0.04 -28.68
N VAL A 174 -5.96 1.17 -28.14
CA VAL A 174 -7.08 2.06 -28.47
C VAL A 174 -7.03 2.48 -29.92
N MET A 175 -5.85 2.82 -30.45
CA MET A 175 -5.66 3.20 -31.84
C MET A 175 -5.94 2.04 -32.81
N GLU A 176 -5.54 0.83 -32.45
CA GLU A 176 -5.83 -0.38 -33.24
C GLU A 176 -7.33 -0.66 -33.31
N ASN A 177 -8.03 -0.57 -32.18
CA ASN A 177 -9.47 -0.72 -32.10
C ASN A 177 -10.20 0.37 -32.91
N ALA A 178 -9.77 1.62 -32.82
CA ALA A 178 -10.32 2.72 -33.61
C ALA A 178 -10.15 2.50 -35.10
N ALA A 179 -8.98 2.03 -35.54
CA ALA A 179 -8.72 1.68 -36.95
C ALA A 179 -9.56 0.47 -37.42
N ALA A 180 -9.82 -0.49 -36.55
CA ALA A 180 -10.72 -1.61 -36.88
C ALA A 180 -12.17 -1.14 -37.05
N TRP A 181 -12.65 -0.24 -36.21
CA TRP A 181 -13.97 0.38 -36.31
C TRP A 181 -14.14 1.18 -37.61
N THR A 182 -13.14 1.97 -37.99
CA THR A 182 -13.17 2.77 -39.22
C THR A 182 -13.22 1.87 -40.47
N ARG A 183 -12.52 0.73 -40.46
CA ARG A 183 -12.54 -0.26 -41.56
C ARG A 183 -13.89 -0.99 -41.65
N ALA A 184 -14.51 -1.30 -40.49
CA ALA A 184 -15.81 -1.97 -40.44
C ALA A 184 -16.98 -1.03 -40.84
N ALA A 185 -16.81 0.28 -40.69
CA ALA A 185 -17.81 1.29 -41.03
C ALA A 185 -17.70 1.80 -42.49
N ALA A 186 -16.69 1.37 -43.25
CA ALA A 186 -16.56 1.73 -44.66
C ALA A 186 -17.66 1.04 -45.51
N PRO A 187 -18.44 1.78 -46.32
CA PRO A 187 -19.44 1.17 -47.15
C PRO A 187 -18.80 0.24 -48.18
N PRO A 188 -19.45 -0.86 -48.60
CA PRO A 188 -18.91 -1.74 -49.62
C PRO A 188 -18.74 -0.96 -50.92
N SER A 189 -17.53 -1.04 -51.49
CA SER A 189 -17.21 -0.43 -52.76
C SER A 189 -18.23 -0.90 -53.78
N ALA A 190 -18.98 0.03 -54.37
CA ALA A 190 -19.86 -0.28 -55.49
C ALA A 190 -18.97 -0.85 -56.65
N MET A 191 -19.14 -2.12 -56.93
CA MET A 191 -18.57 -2.72 -58.12
C MET A 191 -19.41 -2.24 -59.32
N GLU A 192 -18.77 -1.42 -60.17
CA GLU A 192 -19.20 -1.23 -61.54
C GLU A 192 -18.85 -2.47 -62.36
#